data_fab2ff387108e370f539c8e2e4712f67
#
_entry.id   fab2ff387108e370f539c8e2e4712f67
#
_cell.length_a   1.000
_cell.length_b   1.000
_cell.length_c   1.000
_cell.angle_alpha   90.00
_cell.angle_beta   90.00
_cell.angle_gamma   90.00
#
_symmetry.space_group_name_H-M   'P 1'
#
loop_
_entity.id
_entity.type
_entity.pdbx_description
1 polymer ?
#
loop_
_entity_poly.entity_id
_entity_poly.type
_entity_poly.pdbx_seq_one_letter_code
_entity_poly.pdbx_strand_id
1 'polypeptide(L)'
;MSDEELVYKVIVDPAANDRMYDHFEFLARVSPVAAEKLLNELTKDIKSLEFMPYRNPVYDRPYLQRGKYRYMTSSKRYRIVYQIEAKTVYVDDIQDCRQSDSFNLLSEE
;
A
#
# COMPACT_ATOMS: atom_id res chain seq x y z
N MET A 1 20.86 14.90 -17.02
CA MET A 1 19.88 13.97 -16.46
C MET A 1 18.69 14.69 -15.91
N SER A 2 17.56 14.36 -16.36
CA SER A 2 16.36 15.04 -15.94
C SER A 2 15.70 14.29 -14.79
N ASP A 3 15.34 15.02 -13.74
CA ASP A 3 14.61 14.43 -12.64
C ASP A 3 13.27 13.90 -13.10
N GLU A 4 12.75 14.41 -14.19
CA GLU A 4 11.48 13.99 -14.73
C GLU A 4 11.48 12.52 -15.13
N GLU A 5 12.64 12.00 -15.52
CA GLU A 5 12.74 10.60 -15.89
C GLU A 5 12.60 9.68 -14.70
N LEU A 6 12.75 10.23 -13.49
CA LEU A 6 12.67 9.46 -12.26
C LEU A 6 11.32 9.58 -11.58
N VAL A 7 10.40 10.34 -12.17
CA VAL A 7 9.07 10.53 -11.59
C VAL A 7 8.11 9.55 -12.24
N TYR A 8 7.44 8.79 -11.39
CA TYR A 8 6.48 7.80 -11.83
C TYR A 8 5.07 8.32 -11.61
N LYS A 9 4.17 7.88 -12.47
CA LYS A 9 2.76 8.15 -12.28
C LYS A 9 2.22 7.12 -11.29
N VAL A 10 1.44 7.57 -10.31
CA VAL A 10 0.87 6.67 -9.33
C VAL A 10 -0.64 6.61 -9.54
N ILE A 11 -1.14 5.41 -9.73
CA ILE A 11 -2.56 5.15 -9.93
C ILE A 11 -3.01 4.21 -8.82
N VAL A 12 -4.05 4.59 -8.10
CA VAL A 12 -4.61 3.75 -7.04
C VAL A 12 -5.81 3.02 -7.59
N ASP A 13 -5.75 1.68 -7.53
CA ASP A 13 -6.87 0.86 -7.97
C ASP A 13 -8.10 1.20 -7.12
N PRO A 14 -9.28 1.29 -7.73
CA PRO A 14 -10.49 1.60 -6.96
C PRO A 14 -10.71 0.67 -5.78
N ALA A 15 -10.39 -0.61 -5.91
CA ALA A 15 -10.53 -1.55 -4.80
C ALA A 15 -9.58 -1.21 -3.66
N ALA A 16 -8.36 -0.78 -3.99
CA ALA A 16 -7.40 -0.36 -2.97
C ALA A 16 -7.87 0.89 -2.27
N ASN A 17 -8.43 1.82 -3.04
CA ASN A 17 -8.96 3.05 -2.47
C ASN A 17 -10.10 2.76 -1.51
N ASP A 18 -10.98 1.83 -1.89
CA ASP A 18 -12.09 1.43 -1.02
C ASP A 18 -11.57 0.82 0.28
N ARG A 19 -10.54 0.00 0.19
CA ARG A 19 -9.97 -0.62 1.38
C ARG A 19 -9.34 0.42 2.30
N MET A 20 -8.71 1.43 1.71
CA MET A 20 -8.13 2.50 2.52
C MET A 20 -9.21 3.19 3.34
N TYR A 21 -10.36 3.48 2.71
CA TYR A 21 -11.44 4.13 3.43
C TYR A 21 -12.13 3.19 4.41
N ASP A 22 -12.15 1.89 4.14
CA ASP A 22 -12.65 0.93 5.11
C ASP A 22 -11.79 0.96 6.38
N HIS A 23 -10.48 0.99 6.22
CA HIS A 23 -9.57 1.10 7.37
C HIS A 23 -9.81 2.41 8.12
N PHE A 24 -10.00 3.49 7.36
CA PHE A 24 -10.28 4.78 7.96
C PHE A 24 -11.55 4.72 8.79
N GLU A 25 -12.62 4.19 8.22
CA GLU A 25 -13.90 4.15 8.90
C GLU A 25 -13.86 3.27 10.14
N PHE A 26 -13.20 2.14 10.02
CA PHE A 26 -13.06 1.23 11.16
C PHE A 26 -12.35 1.92 12.32
N LEU A 27 -11.25 2.59 12.02
CA LEU A 27 -10.48 3.27 13.06
C LEU A 27 -11.23 4.47 13.60
N ALA A 28 -12.03 5.15 12.76
CA ALA A 28 -12.75 6.33 13.18
C ALA A 28 -13.79 6.02 14.25
N ARG A 29 -14.26 4.77 14.31
CA ARG A 29 -15.20 4.36 15.34
C ARG A 29 -14.55 4.40 16.72
N VAL A 30 -13.24 4.22 16.77
CA VAL A 30 -12.49 4.22 18.02
C VAL A 30 -11.90 5.60 18.28
N SER A 31 -11.31 6.21 17.26
CA SER A 31 -10.66 7.50 17.41
C SER A 31 -10.66 8.24 16.08
N PRO A 32 -11.52 9.24 15.92
CA PRO A 32 -11.52 10.06 14.70
C PRO A 32 -10.18 10.72 14.42
N VAL A 33 -9.47 11.14 15.48
CA VAL A 33 -8.17 11.79 15.31
C VAL A 33 -7.17 10.80 14.72
N ALA A 34 -7.16 9.58 15.26
CA ALA A 34 -6.22 8.56 14.75
C ALA A 34 -6.56 8.17 13.33
N ALA A 35 -7.85 8.13 12.99
CA ALA A 35 -8.27 7.79 11.64
C ALA A 35 -7.80 8.84 10.64
N GLU A 36 -7.92 10.11 11.01
CA GLU A 36 -7.47 11.18 10.13
C GLU A 36 -5.98 11.13 9.92
N LYS A 37 -5.25 10.86 11.00
CA LYS A 37 -3.81 10.73 10.91
C LYS A 37 -3.44 9.57 9.99
N LEU A 38 -4.13 8.44 10.11
CA LEU A 38 -3.89 7.29 9.26
C LEU A 38 -4.09 7.64 7.79
N LEU A 39 -5.21 8.29 7.49
CA LEU A 39 -5.51 8.65 6.12
C LEU A 39 -4.44 9.56 5.53
N ASN A 40 -4.00 10.54 6.32
CA ASN A 40 -2.96 11.47 5.87
C ASN A 40 -1.66 10.76 5.62
N GLU A 41 -1.29 9.82 6.50
CA GLU A 41 -0.03 9.09 6.34
C GLU A 41 -0.06 8.16 5.14
N LEU A 42 -1.17 7.45 4.95
CA LEU A 42 -1.32 6.58 3.80
C LEU A 42 -1.24 7.37 2.50
N THR A 43 -1.95 8.49 2.44
CA THR A 43 -1.96 9.32 1.24
C THR A 43 -0.57 9.85 0.93
N LYS A 44 0.13 10.31 1.96
CA LYS A 44 1.48 10.83 1.79
C LYS A 44 2.42 9.74 1.28
N ASP A 45 2.33 8.55 1.86
CA ASP A 45 3.22 7.47 1.48
C ASP A 45 2.92 6.95 0.09
N ILE A 46 1.64 6.88 -0.29
CA ILE A 46 1.27 6.52 -1.65
C ILE A 46 1.87 7.51 -2.63
N LYS A 47 1.77 8.80 -2.33
CA LYS A 47 2.31 9.81 -3.22
C LYS A 47 3.83 9.69 -3.33
N SER A 48 4.49 9.27 -2.27
CA SER A 48 5.95 9.14 -2.29
C SER A 48 6.43 8.10 -3.30
N LEU A 49 5.53 7.23 -3.76
CA LEU A 49 5.89 6.23 -4.75
C LEU A 49 6.15 6.82 -6.13
N GLU A 50 5.90 8.11 -6.29
CA GLU A 50 6.31 8.83 -7.50
C GLU A 50 7.82 8.81 -7.67
N PHE A 51 8.54 8.61 -6.56
CA PHE A 51 10.00 8.65 -6.58
C PHE A 51 10.57 7.33 -6.13
N MET A 52 11.45 6.76 -6.95
CA MET A 52 12.20 5.55 -6.61
C MET A 52 11.32 4.43 -6.04
N PRO A 53 10.26 4.03 -6.75
CA PRO A 53 9.38 2.99 -6.21
C PRO A 53 10.04 1.62 -6.10
N TYR A 54 11.19 1.43 -6.73
CA TYR A 54 11.93 0.17 -6.62
C TYR A 54 12.71 0.07 -5.32
N ARG A 55 12.69 1.11 -4.47
CA ARG A 55 13.42 1.09 -3.22
C ARG A 55 12.81 0.15 -2.19
N ASN A 56 11.56 -0.20 -2.36
CA ASN A 56 10.86 -1.04 -1.40
C ASN A 56 10.95 -2.51 -1.78
N PRO A 57 10.86 -3.42 -0.80
CA PRO A 57 11.08 -4.84 -1.07
C PRO A 57 9.98 -5.48 -1.90
N VAL A 58 10.33 -6.61 -2.49
CA VAL A 58 9.39 -7.42 -3.25
C VAL A 58 8.41 -8.08 -2.29
N TYR A 59 7.16 -8.14 -2.70
CA TYR A 59 6.09 -8.75 -1.93
C TYR A 59 5.74 -10.09 -2.59
N ASP A 60 6.28 -11.17 -2.05
CA ASP A 60 6.06 -12.50 -2.60
C ASP A 60 5.09 -13.28 -1.74
N ARG A 61 4.13 -13.90 -2.39
CA ARG A 61 3.18 -14.82 -1.77
C ARG A 61 2.96 -15.97 -2.75
N PRO A 62 2.64 -17.15 -2.25
CA PRO A 62 2.49 -18.32 -3.14
C PRO A 62 1.47 -18.11 -4.25
N TYR A 63 0.45 -17.30 -4.00
CA TYR A 63 -0.61 -17.09 -4.97
C TYR A 63 -0.36 -15.88 -5.87
N LEU A 64 0.79 -15.22 -5.74
CA LEU A 64 1.11 -14.04 -6.55
C LEU A 64 2.22 -14.38 -7.52
N GLN A 65 2.19 -13.69 -8.66
CA GLN A 65 3.27 -13.82 -9.63
C GLN A 65 4.57 -13.33 -8.99
N ARG A 66 5.59 -14.19 -9.04
CA ARG A 66 6.85 -13.90 -8.39
C ARG A 66 7.50 -12.65 -8.95
N GLY A 67 7.93 -11.78 -8.04
CA GLY A 67 8.68 -10.59 -8.41
C GLY A 67 7.85 -9.45 -8.95
N LYS A 68 6.54 -9.64 -9.06
CA LYS A 68 5.70 -8.61 -9.68
C LYS A 68 5.33 -7.49 -8.72
N TYR A 69 5.15 -7.82 -7.45
CA TYR A 69 4.63 -6.88 -6.47
C TYR A 69 5.69 -6.43 -5.48
N ARG A 70 5.52 -5.22 -5.00
CA ARG A 70 6.35 -4.67 -3.94
C ARG A 70 5.44 -4.13 -2.86
N TYR A 71 5.99 -3.86 -1.68
CA TYR A 71 5.18 -3.29 -0.61
C TYR A 71 5.94 -2.23 0.15
N MET A 72 5.17 -1.31 0.71
CA MET A 72 5.70 -0.25 1.56
C MET A 72 4.90 -0.26 2.85
N THR A 73 5.60 -0.29 3.98
CA THR A 73 4.95 -0.20 5.27
C THR A 73 4.61 1.25 5.56
N SER A 74 3.40 1.49 6.00
CA SER A 74 2.92 2.83 6.28
C SER A 74 2.20 2.84 7.61
N SER A 75 2.34 3.92 8.37
CA SER A 75 1.66 4.09 9.65
C SER A 75 1.86 2.88 10.55
N LYS A 76 3.05 2.29 10.50
CA LYS A 76 3.55 1.22 11.35
C LYS A 76 2.91 -0.13 11.13
N ARG A 77 1.64 -0.20 10.76
CA ARG A 77 0.96 -1.49 10.67
C ARG A 77 0.18 -1.69 9.39
N TYR A 78 0.32 -0.79 8.44
CA TYR A 78 -0.37 -0.94 7.17
C TYR A 78 0.63 -1.21 6.07
N ARG A 79 0.18 -1.93 5.06
CA ARG A 79 1.04 -2.31 3.95
C ARG A 79 0.39 -1.84 2.65
N ILE A 80 1.13 -1.04 1.91
CA ILE A 80 0.72 -0.57 0.59
C ILE A 80 1.34 -1.52 -0.42
N VAL A 81 0.51 -2.33 -1.09
CA VAL A 81 1.00 -3.30 -2.07
C VAL A 81 0.82 -2.71 -3.46
N TYR A 82 1.89 -2.73 -4.24
CA TYR A 82 1.85 -2.10 -5.55
C TYR A 82 2.71 -2.86 -6.55
N GLN A 83 2.49 -2.57 -7.82
CA GLN A 83 3.31 -3.09 -8.89
C GLN A 83 3.75 -1.93 -9.76
N ILE A 84 4.84 -2.15 -10.51
CA ILE A 84 5.41 -1.12 -11.36
C ILE A 84 5.43 -1.64 -12.78
N GLU A 85 4.88 -0.85 -13.70
CA GLU A 85 4.89 -1.19 -15.11
C GLU A 85 5.33 0.05 -15.86
N ALA A 86 6.45 -0.05 -16.57
CA ALA A 86 7.04 1.08 -17.26
C ALA A 86 7.26 2.21 -16.24
N LYS A 87 6.64 3.35 -16.41
CA LYS A 87 6.80 4.48 -15.49
C LYS A 87 5.55 4.72 -14.66
N THR A 88 4.76 3.68 -14.45
CA THR A 88 3.53 3.80 -13.69
C THR A 88 3.58 2.84 -12.51
N VAL A 89 3.15 3.34 -11.36
CA VAL A 89 2.98 2.54 -10.15
C VAL A 89 1.49 2.34 -9.97
N TYR A 90 1.10 1.08 -9.84
CA TYR A 90 -0.30 0.74 -9.58
C TYR A 90 -0.43 0.24 -8.15
N VAL A 91 -1.15 0.99 -7.33
CA VAL A 91 -1.41 0.57 -5.95
C VAL A 91 -2.61 -0.36 -5.98
N ASP A 92 -2.38 -1.62 -5.65
CA ASP A 92 -3.40 -2.66 -5.80
C ASP A 92 -4.09 -3.00 -4.49
N ASP A 93 -3.46 -2.76 -3.36
CA ASP A 93 -4.06 -3.12 -2.08
C ASP A 93 -3.50 -2.27 -0.94
N ILE A 94 -4.32 -2.08 0.08
CA ILE A 94 -3.92 -1.44 1.32
C ILE A 94 -4.33 -2.40 2.43
N GLN A 95 -3.36 -3.02 3.07
CA GLN A 95 -3.62 -4.07 4.05
C GLN A 95 -3.32 -3.60 5.46
N ASP A 96 -4.15 -4.02 6.40
CA ASP A 96 -3.85 -3.87 7.81
C ASP A 96 -3.02 -5.10 8.20
N CYS A 97 -1.74 -4.90 8.49
CA CYS A 97 -0.84 -6.01 8.72
C CYS A 97 -1.28 -6.91 9.86
N ARG A 98 -1.92 -6.34 10.88
CA ARG A 98 -2.39 -7.15 11.99
C ARG A 98 -3.50 -8.10 11.54
N GLN A 99 -4.44 -7.56 10.76
CA GLN A 99 -5.53 -8.39 10.24
C GLN A 99 -5.01 -9.37 9.21
N SER A 100 -4.13 -8.87 8.33
CA SER A 100 -3.56 -9.72 7.30
C SER A 100 -2.76 -10.86 7.89
N ASP A 101 -1.97 -10.55 8.92
CA ASP A 101 -1.14 -11.58 9.55
C ASP A 101 -2.01 -12.62 10.20
N SER A 102 -3.07 -12.20 10.91
CA SER A 102 -4.00 -13.13 11.53
C SER A 102 -4.66 -14.00 10.48
N PHE A 103 -5.10 -13.37 9.41
CA PHE A 103 -5.76 -14.09 8.33
C PHE A 103 -4.80 -15.08 7.68
N ASN A 104 -3.56 -14.64 7.45
CA ASN A 104 -2.57 -15.51 6.82
C ASN A 104 -2.26 -16.71 7.67
N LEU A 105 -2.19 -16.55 8.98
CA LEU A 105 -1.97 -17.66 9.86
C LEU A 105 -3.06 -18.70 9.72
N LEU A 106 -4.30 -18.25 9.60
CA LEU A 106 -5.42 -19.17 9.43
C LEU A 106 -5.38 -19.84 8.08
N SER A 107 -5.03 -19.08 7.05
CA SER A 107 -5.06 -19.64 5.69
C SER A 107 -3.88 -20.53 5.41
N GLU A 108 -2.79 -20.41 6.15
CA GLU A 108 -1.62 -21.24 5.93
C GLU A 108 -1.72 -22.57 6.67
N GLU A 109 -2.69 -22.70 7.54
CA GLU A 109 -2.89 -23.95 8.26
C GLU A 109 -3.89 -24.84 7.55
#